data_6b4b9edd02c5a4f3d69afe9b65b030d0
#
_entry.id   6b4b9edd02c5a4f3d69afe9b65b030d0
#
_cell.length_a   1.000
_cell.length_b   1.000
_cell.length_c   1.000
_cell.angle_alpha   90.00
_cell.angle_beta   90.00
_cell.angle_gamma   90.00
#
_symmetry.space_group_name_H-M   'P 1'
#
loop_
_entity.id
_entity.type
_entity.pdbx_description
1 polymer ?
#
loop_
_entity_poly.entity_id
_entity_poly.type
_entity_poly.pdbx_seq_one_letter_code
_entity_poly.pdbx_strand_id
1 'polypeptide(L)'
;MKILIYTTHRTGSTSLAQLLMTHYNCDYQREGFFKNKNFYNIINKIDNIIIKLTPSEVKYDNVRDIFDKCIVLVRNNIKEQAESRVYAEHIKKWFVPYTIEDTFFEKYNLELEKMSDIIKSENELLKQCDNCLFLTYEELYYGDGVKKIEKYLNTHITLKLDNSKKYRNGKRTLL
;
A
#
# COMPACT_ATOMS: atom_id res chain seq x y z
N MET A 1 15.84 -12.50 -1.03
CA MET A 1 14.68 -12.32 -0.14
C MET A 1 13.51 -11.77 -0.93
N LYS A 2 12.36 -12.41 -0.85
CA LYS A 2 11.12 -12.00 -1.51
C LYS A 2 10.17 -11.39 -0.48
N ILE A 3 9.80 -10.13 -0.68
CA ILE A 3 8.91 -9.39 0.24
C ILE A 3 7.58 -9.11 -0.44
N LEU A 4 6.49 -9.52 0.19
CA LEU A 4 5.14 -9.14 -0.18
C LEU A 4 4.72 -7.90 0.64
N ILE A 5 4.22 -6.87 -0.05
CA ILE A 5 3.42 -5.80 0.55
C ILE A 5 1.98 -6.07 0.16
N TYR A 6 1.19 -6.56 1.11
CA TYR A 6 -0.21 -6.90 0.89
C TYR A 6 -1.09 -5.81 1.49
N THR A 7 -1.88 -5.14 0.66
CA THR A 7 -2.46 -3.85 1.03
C THR A 7 -3.67 -3.50 0.19
N THR A 8 -4.47 -2.55 0.64
CA THR A 8 -5.46 -1.87 -0.19
C THR A 8 -4.84 -0.68 -0.92
N HIS A 9 -5.57 -0.07 -1.85
CA HIS A 9 -5.12 1.14 -2.52
C HIS A 9 -5.06 2.35 -1.56
N ARG A 10 -4.18 3.32 -1.84
CA ARG A 10 -4.05 4.60 -1.11
C ARG A 10 -3.62 4.50 0.36
N THR A 11 -2.82 3.49 0.67
CA THR A 11 -2.22 3.26 2.00
C THR A 11 -0.77 3.73 2.11
N GLY A 12 -0.21 4.40 1.09
CA GLY A 12 1.21 4.75 1.08
C GLY A 12 2.16 3.60 0.74
N SER A 13 1.63 2.45 0.36
CA SER A 13 2.39 1.22 0.07
C SER A 13 3.42 1.38 -1.06
N THR A 14 3.19 2.29 -2.02
CA THR A 14 4.17 2.58 -3.07
C THR A 14 5.44 3.22 -2.52
N SER A 15 5.31 4.17 -1.58
CA SER A 15 6.48 4.78 -0.93
C SER A 15 7.22 3.78 -0.04
N LEU A 16 6.50 2.89 0.64
CA LEU A 16 7.11 1.78 1.37
C LEU A 16 7.88 0.84 0.44
N ALA A 17 7.27 0.46 -0.68
CA ALA A 17 7.94 -0.40 -1.66
C ALA A 17 9.21 0.24 -2.22
N GLN A 18 9.17 1.53 -2.55
CA GLN A 18 10.33 2.29 -3.01
C GLN A 18 11.43 2.37 -1.95
N LEU A 19 11.07 2.60 -0.68
CA LEU A 19 12.01 2.58 0.44
C LEU A 19 12.76 1.25 0.52
N LEU A 20 12.01 0.15 0.52
CA LEU A 20 12.58 -1.20 0.62
C LEU A 20 13.36 -1.59 -0.63
N MET A 21 12.88 -1.25 -1.83
CA MET A 21 13.58 -1.46 -3.09
C MET A 21 14.96 -0.79 -3.07
N THR A 22 15.02 0.47 -2.65
CA THR A 22 16.28 1.22 -2.58
C THR A 22 17.18 0.64 -1.50
N HIS A 23 16.65 0.25 -0.35
CA HIS A 23 17.41 -0.33 0.76
C HIS A 23 18.06 -1.68 0.37
N TYR A 24 17.32 -2.55 -0.30
CA TYR A 24 17.80 -3.88 -0.70
C TYR A 24 18.42 -3.92 -2.08
N ASN A 25 18.43 -2.80 -2.81
CA ASN A 25 18.89 -2.72 -4.20
C ASN A 25 18.28 -3.85 -5.06
N CYS A 26 16.97 -4.00 -5.03
CA CYS A 26 16.25 -5.08 -5.68
C CYS A 26 15.11 -4.56 -6.57
N ASP A 27 14.53 -5.45 -7.36
CA ASP A 27 13.39 -5.13 -8.22
C ASP A 27 12.11 -4.90 -7.43
N TYR A 28 11.24 -4.09 -8.01
CA TYR A 28 9.88 -3.85 -7.51
C TYR A 28 8.84 -4.07 -8.59
N GLN A 29 7.81 -4.84 -8.27
CA GLN A 29 6.66 -5.07 -9.13
C GLN A 29 5.37 -4.57 -8.48
N ARG A 30 4.56 -3.90 -9.29
CA ARG A 30 3.28 -3.32 -8.88
C ARG A 30 2.11 -4.28 -9.10
N GLU A 31 0.94 -3.83 -8.66
CA GLU A 31 -0.34 -4.45 -8.98
C GLU A 31 -0.46 -4.74 -10.50
N GLY A 32 -1.12 -5.81 -10.84
CA GLY A 32 -1.25 -6.28 -12.22
C GLY A 32 -0.16 -7.25 -12.67
N PHE A 33 0.99 -7.30 -12.01
CA PHE A 33 2.04 -8.28 -12.32
C PHE A 33 1.55 -9.72 -12.11
N PHE A 34 0.69 -9.95 -11.10
CA PHE A 34 0.08 -11.26 -10.83
C PHE A 34 -0.80 -11.77 -12.00
N LYS A 35 -1.35 -10.88 -12.82
CA LYS A 35 -2.15 -11.24 -14.01
C LYS A 35 -1.33 -11.88 -15.12
N ASN A 36 0.00 -11.83 -15.02
CA ASN A 36 0.88 -12.52 -15.95
C ASN A 36 0.73 -14.05 -15.75
N LYS A 37 0.38 -14.77 -16.81
CA LYS A 37 0.24 -16.24 -16.78
C LYS A 37 1.51 -16.97 -16.31
N ASN A 38 2.67 -16.32 -16.43
CA ASN A 38 3.95 -16.85 -16.01
C ASN A 38 4.41 -16.33 -14.64
N PHE A 39 3.52 -15.69 -13.85
CA PHE A 39 3.87 -15.07 -12.56
C PHE A 39 4.72 -15.99 -11.69
N TYR A 40 4.25 -17.21 -11.41
CA TYR A 40 4.96 -18.16 -10.55
C TYR A 40 6.34 -18.53 -11.09
N ASN A 41 6.44 -18.74 -12.41
CA ASN A 41 7.70 -19.08 -13.07
C ASN A 41 8.71 -17.93 -13.01
N ILE A 42 8.23 -16.68 -13.10
CA ILE A 42 9.08 -15.49 -13.02
C ILE A 42 9.55 -15.30 -11.60
N ILE A 43 8.64 -15.30 -10.62
CA ILE A 43 8.95 -15.09 -9.21
C ILE A 43 9.90 -16.13 -8.67
N ASN A 44 9.75 -17.39 -9.06
CA ASN A 44 10.64 -18.45 -8.57
C ASN A 44 12.09 -18.30 -9.04
N LYS A 45 12.32 -17.57 -10.12
CA LYS A 45 13.67 -17.32 -10.69
C LYS A 45 14.35 -16.06 -10.14
N ILE A 46 13.64 -15.25 -9.36
CA ILE A 46 14.19 -14.00 -8.82
C ILE A 46 14.44 -14.19 -7.34
N ASP A 47 15.68 -13.93 -6.90
CA ASP A 47 16.08 -14.09 -5.51
C ASP A 47 15.68 -12.91 -4.63
N ASN A 48 15.70 -11.69 -5.18
CA ASN A 48 15.43 -10.47 -4.43
C ASN A 48 14.39 -9.64 -5.16
N ILE A 49 13.17 -9.58 -4.60
CA ILE A 49 12.09 -8.79 -5.19
C ILE A 49 11.10 -8.31 -4.12
N ILE A 50 10.55 -7.14 -4.36
CA ILE A 50 9.42 -6.60 -3.62
C ILE A 50 8.20 -6.58 -4.53
N ILE A 51 7.11 -7.17 -4.08
CA ILE A 51 5.86 -7.19 -4.83
C ILE A 51 4.76 -6.57 -3.99
N LYS A 52 3.98 -5.70 -4.61
CA LYS A 52 2.77 -5.16 -4.02
C LYS A 52 1.54 -5.79 -4.67
N LEU A 53 0.69 -6.38 -3.84
CA LEU A 53 -0.58 -6.99 -4.24
C LEU A 53 -1.74 -6.48 -3.38
N THR A 54 -2.94 -6.60 -3.93
CA THR A 54 -4.18 -6.25 -3.23
C THR A 54 -5.10 -7.47 -3.09
N PRO A 55 -6.01 -7.50 -2.11
CA PRO A 55 -7.00 -8.57 -1.97
C PRO A 55 -7.88 -8.77 -3.20
N SER A 56 -8.10 -7.71 -3.98
CA SER A 56 -8.86 -7.77 -5.23
C SER A 56 -8.11 -8.46 -6.38
N GLU A 57 -6.78 -8.57 -6.29
CA GLU A 57 -5.96 -9.22 -7.31
C GLU A 57 -5.74 -10.69 -7.02
N VAL A 58 -5.48 -11.03 -5.75
CA VAL A 58 -5.15 -12.38 -5.34
C VAL A 58 -5.48 -12.61 -3.87
N LYS A 59 -5.98 -13.78 -3.53
CA LYS A 59 -6.14 -14.21 -2.14
C LYS A 59 -4.77 -14.50 -1.52
N TYR A 60 -4.58 -14.10 -0.26
CA TYR A 60 -3.33 -14.27 0.47
C TYR A 60 -2.84 -15.73 0.47
N ASP A 61 -3.72 -16.68 0.74
CA ASP A 61 -3.38 -18.12 0.78
C ASP A 61 -2.76 -18.65 -0.51
N ASN A 62 -3.05 -18.03 -1.64
CA ASN A 62 -2.51 -18.44 -2.93
C ASN A 62 -1.05 -18.01 -3.15
N VAL A 63 -0.56 -17.08 -2.34
CA VAL A 63 0.77 -16.46 -2.55
C VAL A 63 1.67 -16.47 -1.33
N ARG A 64 1.15 -16.70 -0.11
CA ARG A 64 1.91 -16.57 1.13
C ARG A 64 3.21 -17.39 1.14
N ASP A 65 3.18 -18.60 0.61
CA ASP A 65 4.32 -19.52 0.64
C ASP A 65 5.41 -19.18 -0.40
N ILE A 66 5.15 -18.18 -1.25
CA ILE A 66 6.12 -17.70 -2.25
C ILE A 66 7.09 -16.67 -1.66
N PHE A 67 6.66 -15.98 -0.60
CA PHE A 67 7.38 -14.87 -0.02
C PHE A 67 8.01 -15.21 1.32
N ASP A 68 9.26 -14.77 1.50
CA ASP A 68 9.98 -14.95 2.76
C ASP A 68 9.41 -14.07 3.87
N LYS A 69 8.87 -12.91 3.50
CA LYS A 69 8.31 -11.92 4.41
C LYS A 69 7.06 -11.28 3.82
N CYS A 70 6.07 -11.01 4.68
CA CYS A 70 4.85 -10.30 4.31
C CYS A 70 4.64 -9.09 5.23
N ILE A 71 4.38 -7.94 4.63
CA ILE A 71 3.98 -6.72 5.33
C ILE A 71 2.57 -6.38 4.89
N VAL A 72 1.63 -6.42 5.82
CA VAL A 72 0.26 -5.94 5.62
C VAL A 72 0.21 -4.47 6.00
N LEU A 73 -0.25 -3.64 5.06
CA LEU A 73 -0.38 -2.20 5.29
C LEU A 73 -1.83 -1.77 5.08
N VAL A 74 -2.45 -1.24 6.12
CA VAL A 74 -3.80 -0.68 6.11
C VAL A 74 -3.79 0.81 6.44
N ARG A 75 -4.91 1.49 6.28
CA ARG A 75 -5.09 2.87 6.71
C ARG A 75 -6.27 2.95 7.67
N ASN A 76 -6.08 3.54 8.85
CA ASN A 76 -7.13 3.68 9.86
C ASN A 76 -8.20 4.69 9.43
N ASN A 77 -7.78 5.78 8.78
CA ASN A 77 -8.70 6.79 8.26
C ASN A 77 -9.33 6.34 6.93
N ILE A 78 -10.33 5.46 7.02
CA ILE A 78 -11.06 4.90 5.86
C ILE A 78 -11.70 6.00 5.02
N LYS A 79 -12.27 7.03 5.66
CA LYS A 79 -12.90 8.15 4.95
C LYS A 79 -11.89 8.84 4.03
N GLU A 80 -10.76 9.22 4.57
CA GLU A 80 -9.71 9.89 3.80
C GLU A 80 -9.10 8.99 2.72
N GLN A 81 -9.02 7.68 2.99
CA GLN A 81 -8.60 6.69 2.00
C GLN A 81 -9.60 6.59 0.85
N ALA A 82 -10.91 6.55 1.14
CA ALA A 82 -11.98 6.51 0.15
C ALA A 82 -11.99 7.79 -0.69
N GLU A 83 -11.92 8.95 -0.06
CA GLU A 83 -11.81 10.25 -0.73
C GLU A 83 -10.63 10.26 -1.72
N SER A 84 -9.46 9.82 -1.26
CA SER A 84 -8.26 9.75 -2.11
C SER A 84 -8.42 8.77 -3.27
N ARG A 85 -9.11 7.65 -3.08
CA ARG A 85 -9.31 6.64 -4.12
C ARG A 85 -10.32 7.11 -5.16
N VAL A 86 -11.49 7.59 -4.74
CA VAL A 86 -12.54 8.12 -5.63
C VAL A 86 -11.98 9.26 -6.47
N TYR A 87 -11.31 10.21 -5.84
CA TYR A 87 -10.71 11.31 -6.59
C TYR A 87 -9.67 10.84 -7.62
N ALA A 88 -8.77 9.93 -7.26
CA ALA A 88 -7.78 9.40 -8.19
C ALA A 88 -8.42 8.66 -9.38
N GLU A 89 -9.53 7.94 -9.16
CA GLU A 89 -10.29 7.26 -10.20
C GLU A 89 -10.91 8.25 -11.19
N HIS A 90 -11.45 9.36 -10.69
CA HIS A 90 -12.06 10.40 -11.54
C HIS A 90 -11.04 11.18 -12.36
N ILE A 91 -9.93 11.61 -11.75
CA ILE A 91 -8.90 12.39 -12.47
C ILE A 91 -7.91 11.51 -13.25
N LYS A 92 -7.99 10.17 -13.10
CA LYS A 92 -7.04 9.21 -13.68
C LYS A 92 -5.57 9.46 -13.32
N LYS A 93 -5.31 10.06 -12.14
CA LYS A 93 -3.97 10.37 -11.61
C LYS A 93 -3.80 9.74 -10.24
N TRP A 94 -2.94 8.73 -10.14
CA TRP A 94 -2.76 7.91 -8.93
C TRP A 94 -1.58 8.32 -8.05
N PHE A 95 -0.62 9.07 -8.60
CA PHE A 95 0.68 9.29 -7.94
C PHE A 95 1.04 10.77 -7.73
N VAL A 96 0.14 11.67 -8.04
CA VAL A 96 0.38 13.11 -7.93
C VAL A 96 -0.38 13.65 -6.73
N PRO A 97 0.26 14.41 -5.81
CA PRO A 97 -0.46 15.13 -4.78
C PRO A 97 -1.34 16.21 -5.43
N TYR A 98 -2.57 16.33 -4.95
CA TYR A 98 -3.55 17.29 -5.48
C TYR A 98 -4.36 17.91 -4.35
N THR A 99 -4.82 19.11 -4.57
CA THR A 99 -5.79 19.78 -3.71
C THR A 99 -7.18 19.50 -4.26
N ILE A 100 -8.10 19.07 -3.41
CA ILE A 100 -9.47 18.76 -3.77
C ILE A 100 -10.37 19.88 -3.24
N GLU A 101 -11.29 20.33 -4.07
CA GLU A 101 -12.35 21.23 -3.63
C GLU A 101 -13.42 20.44 -2.88
N ASP A 102 -13.96 21.02 -1.80
CA ASP A 102 -14.98 20.34 -0.96
C ASP A 102 -16.22 19.97 -1.78
N THR A 103 -16.59 20.79 -2.75
CA THR A 103 -17.70 20.54 -3.70
C THR A 103 -17.57 19.24 -4.49
N PHE A 104 -16.33 18.73 -4.69
CA PHE A 104 -16.13 17.44 -5.34
C PHE A 104 -16.74 16.30 -4.52
N PHE A 105 -16.52 16.30 -3.21
CA PHE A 105 -17.01 15.22 -2.35
C PHE A 105 -18.52 15.25 -2.16
N GLU A 106 -19.14 16.42 -2.14
CA GLU A 106 -20.60 16.55 -2.12
C GLU A 106 -21.23 15.89 -3.34
N LYS A 107 -20.65 16.13 -4.52
CA LYS A 107 -21.11 15.56 -5.79
C LYS A 107 -21.00 14.03 -5.83
N TYR A 108 -19.99 13.44 -5.21
CA TYR A 108 -19.66 12.00 -5.30
C TYR A 108 -19.91 11.24 -3.99
N ASN A 109 -20.80 11.74 -3.13
CA ASN A 109 -21.06 11.16 -1.80
C ASN A 109 -21.42 9.67 -1.85
N LEU A 110 -22.29 9.25 -2.78
CA LEU A 110 -22.69 7.84 -2.92
C LEU A 110 -21.51 6.94 -3.33
N GLU A 111 -20.59 7.44 -4.16
CA GLU A 111 -19.38 6.71 -4.55
C GLU A 111 -18.41 6.58 -3.37
N LEU A 112 -18.32 7.62 -2.52
CA LEU A 112 -17.52 7.60 -1.29
C LEU A 112 -18.02 6.57 -0.28
N GLU A 113 -19.33 6.47 -0.10
CA GLU A 113 -19.94 5.45 0.77
C GLU A 113 -19.62 4.04 0.27
N LYS A 114 -19.88 3.76 -1.00
CA LYS A 114 -19.54 2.47 -1.63
C LYS A 114 -18.05 2.15 -1.52
N MET A 115 -17.19 3.13 -1.77
CA MET A 115 -15.76 2.95 -1.68
C MET A 115 -15.30 2.67 -0.25
N SER A 116 -15.90 3.33 0.73
CA SER A 116 -15.63 3.08 2.15
C SER A 116 -15.98 1.65 2.54
N ASP A 117 -17.08 1.11 2.04
CA ASP A 117 -17.48 -0.27 2.33
C ASP A 117 -16.59 -1.31 1.64
N ILE A 118 -16.14 -1.02 0.41
CA ILE A 118 -15.12 -1.85 -0.27
C ILE A 118 -13.84 -1.88 0.56
N ILE A 119 -13.34 -0.73 1.01
CA ILE A 119 -12.11 -0.63 1.80
C ILE A 119 -12.25 -1.38 3.14
N LYS A 120 -13.39 -1.26 3.82
CA LYS A 120 -13.65 -2.03 5.05
C LYS A 120 -13.58 -3.53 4.79
N SER A 121 -14.26 -3.99 3.75
CA SER A 121 -14.25 -5.40 3.36
C SER A 121 -12.85 -5.91 3.01
N GLU A 122 -12.08 -5.14 2.24
CA GLU A 122 -10.69 -5.47 1.92
C GLU A 122 -9.82 -5.49 3.20
N ASN A 123 -10.00 -4.55 4.13
CA ASN A 123 -9.27 -4.53 5.39
C ASN A 123 -9.59 -5.74 6.29
N GLU A 124 -10.82 -6.24 6.29
CA GLU A 124 -11.17 -7.48 7.02
C GLU A 124 -10.44 -8.70 6.42
N LEU A 125 -10.31 -8.78 5.11
CA LEU A 125 -9.48 -9.82 4.47
C LEU A 125 -8.01 -9.71 4.85
N LEU A 126 -7.47 -8.49 4.90
CA LEU A 126 -6.08 -8.24 5.30
C LEU A 126 -5.81 -8.68 6.75
N LYS A 127 -6.76 -8.49 7.66
CA LYS A 127 -6.64 -8.91 9.06
C LYS A 127 -6.55 -10.43 9.25
N GLN A 128 -6.97 -11.21 8.26
CA GLN A 128 -6.91 -12.68 8.29
C GLN A 128 -5.55 -13.24 7.88
N CYS A 129 -4.64 -12.39 7.39
CA CYS A 129 -3.30 -12.82 7.01
C CYS A 129 -2.50 -13.21 8.25
N ASP A 130 -1.94 -14.39 8.27
CA ASP A 130 -1.05 -14.88 9.31
C ASP A 130 0.44 -14.65 8.98
N ASN A 131 1.29 -14.72 9.98
CA ASN A 131 2.75 -14.59 9.83
C ASN A 131 3.23 -13.29 9.11
N CYS A 132 2.43 -12.22 9.19
CA CYS A 132 2.73 -10.94 8.59
C CYS A 132 3.08 -9.88 9.63
N LEU A 133 3.87 -8.90 9.24
CA LEU A 133 3.97 -7.65 9.99
C LEU A 133 2.77 -6.75 9.62
N PHE A 134 1.90 -6.51 10.59
CA PHE A 134 0.80 -5.55 10.43
C PHE A 134 1.26 -4.14 10.76
N LEU A 135 0.99 -3.23 9.84
CA LEU A 135 1.24 -1.80 10.01
C LEU A 135 0.04 -0.99 9.54
N THR A 136 -0.14 0.16 10.16
CA THR A 136 -1.03 1.19 9.62
C THR A 136 -0.23 2.26 8.88
N TYR A 137 -0.91 2.95 7.97
CA TYR A 137 -0.36 4.15 7.31
C TYR A 137 0.12 5.16 8.36
N GLU A 138 -0.66 5.33 9.42
CA GLU A 138 -0.38 6.26 10.49
C GLU A 138 0.89 5.89 11.27
N GLU A 139 1.09 4.61 11.58
CA GLU A 139 2.33 4.14 12.20
C GLU A 139 3.53 4.33 11.29
N LEU A 140 3.37 4.04 9.99
CA LEU A 140 4.46 4.13 9.03
C LEU A 140 4.94 5.57 8.84
N TYR A 141 4.01 6.53 8.79
CA TYR A 141 4.33 7.92 8.44
C TYR A 141 4.44 8.86 9.64
N TYR A 142 3.83 8.53 10.77
CA TYR A 142 3.76 9.41 11.96
C TYR A 142 4.28 8.76 13.23
N GLY A 143 4.50 7.44 13.21
CA GLY A 143 4.89 6.65 14.35
C GLY A 143 6.23 5.95 14.17
N ASP A 144 6.31 4.75 14.71
CA ASP A 144 7.49 3.90 14.75
C ASP A 144 7.50 2.78 13.68
N GLY A 145 6.65 2.88 12.67
CA GLY A 145 6.47 1.83 11.67
C GLY A 145 7.76 1.39 10.97
N VAL A 146 8.68 2.33 10.68
CA VAL A 146 9.99 1.98 10.09
C VAL A 146 10.80 1.10 11.06
N LYS A 147 10.82 1.40 12.36
CA LYS A 147 11.51 0.59 13.37
C LYS A 147 10.90 -0.81 13.49
N LYS A 148 9.58 -0.93 13.37
CA LYS A 148 8.90 -2.24 13.34
C LYS A 148 9.31 -3.05 12.12
N ILE A 149 9.45 -2.40 10.96
CA ILE A 149 9.95 -3.04 9.74
C ILE A 149 11.39 -3.50 9.90
N GLU A 150 12.28 -2.65 10.43
CA GLU A 150 13.68 -2.99 10.70
C GLU A 150 13.78 -4.24 11.58
N LYS A 151 13.03 -4.29 12.67
CA LYS A 151 12.99 -5.43 13.57
C LYS A 151 12.47 -6.70 12.86
N TYR A 152 11.40 -6.58 12.10
CA TYR A 152 10.78 -7.71 11.40
C TYR A 152 11.67 -8.27 10.29
N LEU A 153 12.36 -7.39 9.54
CA LEU A 153 13.26 -7.77 8.47
C LEU A 153 14.69 -8.05 8.95
N ASN A 154 14.96 -7.86 10.24
CA ASN A 154 16.30 -7.97 10.86
C ASN A 154 17.34 -7.14 10.10
N THR A 155 17.05 -5.86 9.87
CA THR A 155 17.90 -4.93 9.11
C THR A 155 17.85 -3.54 9.72
N HIS A 156 18.76 -2.67 9.30
CA HIS A 156 18.72 -1.24 9.64
C HIS A 156 18.52 -0.39 8.39
N ILE A 157 17.42 0.38 8.37
CA ILE A 157 17.02 1.18 7.21
C ILE A 157 17.49 2.63 7.43
N THR A 158 18.52 3.04 6.72
CA THR A 158 19.06 4.41 6.80
C THR A 158 18.23 5.44 6.04
N LEU A 159 17.39 4.99 5.11
CA LEU A 159 16.57 5.83 4.27
C LEU A 159 15.32 6.30 5.03
N LYS A 160 14.87 7.53 4.74
CA LYS A 160 13.64 8.08 5.30
C LYS A 160 12.52 8.02 4.28
N LEU A 161 11.32 7.69 4.74
CA LEU A 161 10.12 7.89 3.94
C LEU A 161 9.96 9.38 3.61
N ASP A 162 9.67 9.66 2.34
CA ASP A 162 9.43 11.04 1.91
C ASP A 162 8.10 11.56 2.49
N ASN A 163 8.23 12.34 3.54
CA ASN A 163 7.11 12.99 4.22
C ASN A 163 6.76 14.36 3.62
N SER A 164 7.50 14.82 2.62
CA SER A 164 7.36 16.19 2.08
C SER A 164 6.03 16.45 1.39
N LYS A 165 5.26 15.40 1.11
CA LYS A 165 3.98 15.48 0.39
C LYS A 165 2.76 15.66 1.30
N LYS A 166 2.94 15.77 2.62
CA LYS A 166 1.85 15.68 3.61
C LYS A 166 0.92 16.89 3.69
N TYR A 167 1.44 18.09 3.62
CA TYR A 167 0.64 19.32 3.70
C TYR A 167 1.40 20.47 3.04
N ARG A 168 0.88 21.02 1.97
CA ARG A 168 1.30 22.33 1.46
C ARG A 168 0.16 23.32 1.71
N ASN A 169 0.46 24.33 2.53
CA ASN A 169 -0.34 25.57 2.69
C ASN A 169 -1.76 25.39 3.24
N GLY A 170 -1.95 24.57 4.28
CA GLY A 170 -3.24 24.50 4.97
C GLY A 170 -4.40 23.91 4.14
N LYS A 171 -4.16 23.55 2.89
CA LYS A 171 -5.13 22.85 2.05
C LYS A 171 -4.90 21.34 2.14
N ARG A 172 -5.99 20.60 2.27
CA ARG A 172 -5.98 19.13 2.38
C ARG A 172 -5.35 18.52 1.12
N THR A 173 -4.16 17.95 1.25
CA THR A 173 -3.51 17.21 0.17
C THR A 173 -3.70 15.72 0.44
N LEU A 174 -4.48 15.03 -0.38
CA LEU A 174 -4.63 13.59 -0.32
C LEU A 174 -3.49 12.91 -1.10
N LEU A 175 -2.84 11.94 -0.48
CA LEU A 175 -1.75 11.16 -1.06
C LEU A 175 -2.25 9.84 -1.63
#